data_7a73615222f59ae7dd06d5c824c3cb53
#
_entry.id   7a73615222f59ae7dd06d5c824c3cb53
#
_cell.length_a   1.000
_cell.length_b   1.000
_cell.length_c   1.000
_cell.angle_alpha   90.00
_cell.angle_beta   90.00
_cell.angle_gamma   90.00
#
_symmetry.space_group_name_H-M   'P 1'
#
loop_
_entity.id
_entity.type
_entity.pdbx_description
1 polymer ?
#
loop_
_entity_poly.entity_id
_entity_poly.type
_entity_poly.pdbx_seq_one_letter_code
_entity_poly.pdbx_strand_id
1 'polypeptide(L)'
;MIVFKNKVISLEDEQYSLYLLNKPKGYICSNAQDNKNRVIDLIKSNSRLYTIGRLDVNTTGAILVTNDGDLANKLLHPRYDKEKKYLVRTFIDIPKDKYIKLKKGLNIGKRQKAKGVIKRIKKENKHIYWEVILTEGKNREVRRIFKELGSAVIDL
;
A
#
# COMPACT_ATOMS: atom_id res chain seq x y z
N MET A 1 -7.19 -36.81 -11.44
CA MET A 1 -6.93 -37.35 -10.10
C MET A 1 -5.44 -37.28 -9.89
N ILE A 2 -4.97 -36.51 -8.90
CA ILE A 2 -3.53 -36.40 -8.55
C ILE A 2 -3.33 -37.16 -7.24
N VAL A 3 -2.36 -38.10 -7.24
CA VAL A 3 -2.02 -38.90 -6.05
C VAL A 3 -0.60 -38.47 -5.60
N PHE A 4 -0.46 -38.04 -4.36
CA PHE A 4 0.84 -37.73 -3.74
C PHE A 4 0.98 -38.45 -2.41
N LYS A 5 2.03 -39.23 -2.23
CA LYS A 5 2.30 -40.06 -1.03
C LYS A 5 1.08 -40.87 -0.58
N ASN A 6 0.47 -41.60 -1.51
CA ASN A 6 -0.73 -42.43 -1.31
C ASN A 6 -1.99 -41.68 -0.83
N LYS A 7 -2.02 -40.34 -0.94
CA LYS A 7 -3.23 -39.55 -0.70
C LYS A 7 -3.76 -39.00 -2.02
N VAL A 8 -5.05 -39.24 -2.27
CA VAL A 8 -5.75 -38.60 -3.37
C VAL A 8 -5.91 -37.13 -3.05
N ILE A 9 -5.38 -36.27 -3.91
CA ILE A 9 -5.60 -34.83 -3.85
C ILE A 9 -6.81 -34.56 -4.76
N SER A 10 -7.95 -34.27 -4.17
CA SER A 10 -9.07 -33.66 -4.87
C SER A 10 -8.83 -32.16 -4.96
N LEU A 11 -9.03 -31.61 -6.14
CA LEU A 11 -9.23 -30.17 -6.28
C LEU A 11 -10.63 -29.91 -5.72
N GLU A 12 -10.73 -29.59 -4.44
CA GLU A 12 -11.95 -28.99 -3.90
C GLU A 12 -12.11 -27.64 -4.58
N ASP A 13 -13.34 -27.28 -4.98
CA ASP A 13 -13.65 -25.96 -5.51
C ASP A 13 -13.34 -24.92 -4.42
N GLU A 14 -12.18 -24.30 -4.52
CA GLU A 14 -11.73 -23.30 -3.57
C GLU A 14 -12.63 -22.07 -3.72
N GLN A 15 -13.45 -21.80 -2.70
CA GLN A 15 -14.26 -20.59 -2.69
C GLN A 15 -13.36 -19.36 -2.57
N TYR A 16 -13.35 -18.54 -3.61
CA TYR A 16 -12.62 -17.28 -3.59
C TYR A 16 -13.27 -16.27 -2.66
N SER A 17 -12.42 -15.60 -1.89
CA SER A 17 -12.80 -14.56 -0.95
C SER A 17 -12.00 -13.31 -1.19
N LEU A 18 -12.66 -12.16 -1.11
CA LEU A 18 -12.04 -10.83 -1.19
C LEU A 18 -12.52 -9.99 -0.02
N TYR A 19 -11.58 -9.48 0.75
CA TYR A 19 -11.82 -8.64 1.91
C TYR A 19 -11.25 -7.25 1.67
N LEU A 20 -12.01 -6.22 2.07
CA LEU A 20 -11.51 -4.86 2.22
C LEU A 20 -11.30 -4.61 3.72
N LEU A 21 -10.06 -4.39 4.12
CA LEU A 21 -9.68 -4.16 5.50
C LEU A 21 -9.17 -2.72 5.69
N ASN A 22 -9.60 -2.06 6.76
CA ASN A 22 -8.95 -0.85 7.24
C ASN A 22 -7.75 -1.26 8.11
N LYS A 23 -6.57 -1.32 7.52
CA LYS A 23 -5.35 -1.74 8.21
C LYS A 23 -5.03 -0.81 9.37
N PRO A 24 -4.92 -1.30 10.61
CA PRO A 24 -4.44 -0.50 11.74
C PRO A 24 -2.92 -0.30 11.71
N LYS A 25 -2.40 0.64 12.50
CA LYS A 25 -0.96 0.77 12.79
C LYS A 25 -0.44 -0.46 13.51
N GLY A 26 0.84 -0.76 13.35
CA GLY A 26 1.50 -1.88 14.02
C GLY A 26 1.41 -3.22 13.29
N TYR A 27 0.61 -3.32 12.24
CA TYR A 27 0.47 -4.52 11.43
C TYR A 27 1.28 -4.45 10.14
N ILE A 28 1.90 -5.56 9.76
CA ILE A 28 2.70 -5.69 8.53
C ILE A 28 1.94 -6.42 7.44
N CYS A 29 2.16 -6.01 6.19
CA CYS A 29 1.68 -6.70 5.01
C CYS A 29 2.75 -7.73 4.57
N SER A 30 2.80 -8.86 5.24
CA SER A 30 3.74 -9.96 4.97
C SER A 30 3.04 -11.29 5.16
N ASN A 31 3.45 -12.27 4.37
CA ASN A 31 3.02 -13.67 4.52
C ASN A 31 4.06 -14.52 5.27
N ALA A 32 5.21 -13.93 5.64
CA ALA A 32 6.23 -14.62 6.41
C ALA A 32 5.71 -14.97 7.80
N GLN A 33 6.09 -16.15 8.31
CA GLN A 33 5.65 -16.68 9.61
C GLN A 33 6.55 -16.21 10.77
N ASP A 34 7.15 -15.04 10.65
CA ASP A 34 7.85 -14.43 11.76
C ASP A 34 6.83 -13.84 12.75
N ASN A 35 7.07 -13.93 14.03
CA ASN A 35 6.16 -13.61 15.14
C ASN A 35 5.65 -12.16 15.21
N LYS A 36 5.40 -11.52 14.08
CA LYS A 36 4.90 -10.15 14.00
C LYS A 36 3.42 -10.13 13.68
N ASN A 37 2.71 -9.12 14.15
CA ASN A 37 1.33 -8.86 13.81
C ASN A 37 1.17 -8.67 12.29
N ARG A 38 0.56 -9.63 11.61
CA ARG A 38 0.33 -9.58 10.16
C ARG A 38 -1.10 -9.13 9.88
N VAL A 39 -1.27 -8.38 8.82
CA VAL A 39 -2.60 -7.94 8.37
C VAL A 39 -3.55 -9.12 8.15
N ILE A 40 -3.03 -10.21 7.57
CA ILE A 40 -3.84 -11.41 7.27
C ILE A 40 -4.35 -12.10 8.54
N ASP A 41 -3.69 -11.95 9.69
CA ASP A 41 -4.12 -12.56 10.96
C ASP A 41 -5.36 -11.85 11.56
N LEU A 42 -5.74 -10.69 11.03
CA LEU A 42 -6.95 -9.98 11.44
C LEU A 42 -8.22 -10.60 10.82
N ILE A 43 -8.08 -11.51 9.88
CA ILE A 43 -9.17 -12.17 9.18
C ILE A 43 -9.18 -13.65 9.58
N LYS A 44 -10.31 -14.10 10.12
CA LYS A 44 -10.52 -15.53 10.39
C LYS A 44 -10.79 -16.24 9.08
N SER A 45 -9.86 -17.05 8.61
CA SER A 45 -9.98 -17.84 7.38
C SER A 45 -9.17 -19.12 7.49
N ASN A 46 -9.69 -20.20 6.93
CA ASN A 46 -8.98 -21.47 6.77
C ASN A 46 -8.12 -21.48 5.49
N SER A 47 -8.41 -20.59 4.55
CA SER A 47 -7.65 -20.45 3.31
C SER A 47 -6.42 -19.59 3.51
N ARG A 48 -5.39 -19.82 2.69
CA ARG A 48 -4.20 -19.00 2.65
C ARG A 48 -4.51 -17.63 2.04
N LEU A 49 -4.36 -16.56 2.81
CA LEU A 49 -4.66 -15.20 2.39
C LEU A 49 -3.40 -14.44 1.94
N TYR A 50 -3.61 -13.50 1.00
CA TYR A 50 -2.59 -12.59 0.48
C TYR A 50 -3.09 -11.15 0.54
N THR A 51 -2.21 -10.22 0.90
CA THR A 51 -2.51 -8.79 0.76
C THR A 51 -2.29 -8.34 -0.69
N ILE A 52 -3.22 -7.58 -1.25
CA ILE A 52 -3.07 -6.94 -2.55
C ILE A 52 -2.38 -5.60 -2.35
N GLY A 53 -1.08 -5.59 -2.54
CA GLY A 53 -0.21 -4.47 -2.23
C GLY A 53 0.25 -4.45 -0.78
N ARG A 54 0.88 -3.34 -0.41
CA ARG A 54 1.44 -3.19 0.93
C ARG A 54 1.28 -1.76 1.43
N LEU A 55 0.92 -1.65 2.69
CA LEU A 55 1.04 -0.43 3.48
C LEU A 55 2.16 -0.63 4.50
N ASP A 56 2.93 0.42 4.78
CA ASP A 56 3.95 0.38 5.83
C ASP A 56 3.32 0.08 7.20
N VAL A 57 4.10 -0.42 8.15
CA VAL A 57 3.64 -0.79 9.50
C VAL A 57 2.92 0.36 10.21
N ASN A 58 3.39 1.59 10.02
CA ASN A 58 2.81 2.81 10.62
C ASN A 58 1.83 3.55 9.69
N THR A 59 1.40 2.94 8.60
CA THR A 59 0.39 3.48 7.69
C THR A 59 -0.94 2.78 7.95
N THR A 60 -2.02 3.56 7.96
CA THR A 60 -3.39 3.05 8.12
C THR A 60 -4.14 3.14 6.79
N GLY A 61 -5.26 2.45 6.67
CA GLY A 61 -6.18 2.62 5.55
C GLY A 61 -6.50 1.35 4.80
N ALA A 62 -7.14 1.53 3.65
CA ALA A 62 -7.71 0.46 2.85
C ALA A 62 -6.63 -0.46 2.29
N ILE A 63 -6.77 -1.76 2.56
CA ILE A 63 -5.99 -2.82 1.93
C ILE A 63 -6.90 -3.97 1.55
N LEU A 64 -6.70 -4.52 0.37
CA LEU A 64 -7.40 -5.71 -0.09
C LEU A 64 -6.65 -6.95 0.33
N VAL A 65 -7.40 -7.97 0.74
CA VAL A 65 -6.88 -9.28 1.14
C VAL A 65 -7.71 -10.35 0.45
N THR A 66 -7.08 -11.36 -0.14
CA THR A 66 -7.77 -12.41 -0.89
C THR A 66 -7.03 -13.74 -0.79
N ASN A 67 -7.73 -14.86 -1.08
CA ASN A 67 -7.12 -16.15 -1.38
C ASN A 67 -6.96 -16.40 -2.89
N ASP A 68 -7.51 -15.52 -3.75
CA ASP A 68 -7.37 -15.57 -5.21
C ASP A 68 -6.03 -14.95 -5.64
N GLY A 69 -5.06 -15.82 -5.94
CA GLY A 69 -3.73 -15.40 -6.40
C GLY A 69 -3.74 -14.73 -7.77
N ASP A 70 -4.65 -15.13 -8.67
CA ASP A 70 -4.76 -14.54 -10.01
C ASP A 70 -5.33 -13.13 -9.95
N LEU A 71 -6.36 -12.91 -9.13
CA LEU A 71 -6.89 -11.58 -8.85
C LEU A 71 -5.81 -10.68 -8.23
N ALA A 72 -5.09 -11.20 -7.24
CA ALA A 72 -4.00 -10.47 -6.60
C ALA A 72 -2.93 -10.04 -7.62
N ASN A 73 -2.51 -10.97 -8.49
CA ASN A 73 -1.54 -10.69 -9.54
C ASN A 73 -2.07 -9.64 -10.54
N LYS A 74 -3.30 -9.76 -11.01
CA LYS A 74 -3.93 -8.79 -11.92
C LYS A 74 -3.96 -7.38 -11.34
N LEU A 75 -4.26 -7.24 -10.04
CA LEU A 75 -4.34 -5.94 -9.38
C LEU A 75 -2.97 -5.34 -9.03
N LEU A 76 -1.94 -6.19 -8.83
CA LEU A 76 -0.60 -5.74 -8.45
C LEU A 76 0.32 -5.48 -9.64
N HIS A 77 0.04 -6.08 -10.79
CA HIS A 77 0.96 -6.03 -11.92
C HIS A 77 1.11 -4.59 -12.46
N PRO A 78 2.34 -4.09 -12.61
CA PRO A 78 2.61 -2.70 -13.00
C PRO A 78 1.96 -2.26 -14.32
N ARG A 79 1.74 -3.20 -15.26
CA ARG A 79 1.12 -2.91 -16.57
C ARG A 79 -0.29 -2.32 -16.50
N TYR A 80 -0.96 -2.43 -15.36
CA TYR A 80 -2.33 -1.92 -15.19
C TYR A 80 -2.39 -0.51 -14.59
N ASP A 81 -1.25 0.11 -14.27
CA ASP A 81 -1.09 1.50 -13.80
C ASP A 81 -2.18 1.94 -12.81
N LYS A 82 -2.49 1.07 -11.83
CA LYS A 82 -3.55 1.37 -10.85
C LYS A 82 -3.16 2.53 -9.95
N GLU A 83 -3.96 3.58 -9.99
CA GLU A 83 -3.79 4.73 -9.11
C GLU A 83 -3.98 4.34 -7.64
N LYS A 84 -3.07 4.83 -6.81
CA LYS A 84 -3.12 4.73 -5.35
C LYS A 84 -3.25 6.13 -4.78
N LYS A 85 -4.33 6.36 -4.05
CA LYS A 85 -4.63 7.64 -3.43
C LYS A 85 -4.31 7.59 -1.95
N TYR A 86 -3.56 8.58 -1.49
CA TYR A 86 -3.13 8.70 -0.11
C TYR A 86 -3.60 10.02 0.48
N LEU A 87 -4.10 9.99 1.70
CA LEU A 87 -4.32 11.17 2.52
C LEU A 87 -3.13 11.34 3.46
N VAL A 88 -2.43 12.45 3.33
CA VAL A 88 -1.19 12.73 4.07
C VAL A 88 -1.38 13.92 4.98
N ARG A 89 -0.87 13.82 6.21
CA ARG A 89 -0.85 14.91 7.17
C ARG A 89 0.57 15.32 7.52
N THR A 90 0.83 16.64 7.50
CA THR A 90 2.13 17.24 7.84
C THR A 90 1.97 18.44 8.75
N PHE A 91 3.07 18.91 9.38
CA PHE A 91 3.10 20.22 10.06
C PHE A 91 3.58 21.34 9.14
N ILE A 92 4.51 21.03 8.25
CA ILE A 92 5.15 22.00 7.37
C ILE A 92 4.38 22.08 6.07
N ASP A 93 3.98 23.29 5.69
CA ASP A 93 3.39 23.58 4.39
C ASP A 93 4.47 23.56 3.31
N ILE A 94 4.11 23.10 2.13
CA ILE A 94 5.02 22.97 1.00
C ILE A 94 4.57 23.96 -0.07
N PRO A 95 5.43 24.87 -0.55
CA PRO A 95 5.11 25.78 -1.63
C PRO A 95 4.71 25.04 -2.92
N LYS A 96 3.78 25.64 -3.66
CA LYS A 96 3.20 25.01 -4.86
C LYS A 96 4.23 24.71 -5.95
N ASP A 97 5.19 25.59 -6.13
CA ASP A 97 6.30 25.44 -7.09
C ASP A 97 7.19 24.23 -6.79
N LYS A 98 7.26 23.79 -5.53
CA LYS A 98 7.99 22.59 -5.13
C LYS A 98 7.23 21.31 -5.42
N TYR A 99 5.98 21.19 -4.95
CA TYR A 99 5.28 19.92 -5.08
C TYR A 99 4.76 19.62 -6.49
N ILE A 100 4.55 20.64 -7.34
CA ILE A 100 4.19 20.41 -8.75
C ILE A 100 5.30 19.68 -9.54
N LYS A 101 6.56 19.75 -9.06
CA LYS A 101 7.69 19.04 -9.68
C LYS A 101 7.50 17.53 -9.71
N LEU A 102 6.66 16.98 -8.81
CA LEU A 102 6.35 15.54 -8.78
C LEU A 102 5.75 15.06 -10.11
N LYS A 103 4.97 15.89 -10.81
CA LYS A 103 4.41 15.54 -12.13
C LYS A 103 5.49 15.24 -13.17
N LYS A 104 6.61 15.96 -13.15
CA LYS A 104 7.75 15.78 -14.06
C LYS A 104 8.72 14.68 -13.60
N GLY A 105 8.62 14.29 -12.34
CA GLY A 105 9.50 13.33 -11.70
C GLY A 105 10.42 14.00 -10.68
N LEU A 106 10.24 13.61 -9.43
CA LEU A 106 11.05 14.05 -8.29
C LEU A 106 12.05 12.96 -7.91
N ASN A 107 13.31 13.30 -7.76
CA ASN A 107 14.30 12.39 -7.19
C ASN A 107 13.99 12.18 -5.70
N ILE A 108 13.80 10.94 -5.29
CA ILE A 108 13.46 10.56 -3.91
C ILE A 108 14.59 9.78 -3.23
N GLY A 109 15.81 9.94 -3.71
CA GLY A 109 16.98 9.22 -3.22
C GLY A 109 17.08 7.77 -3.73
N LYS A 110 18.16 7.05 -3.36
CA LYS A 110 18.41 5.66 -3.79
C LYS A 110 18.37 5.48 -5.32
N ARG A 111 18.77 6.49 -6.09
CA ARG A 111 18.70 6.52 -7.56
C ARG A 111 17.28 6.29 -8.12
N GLN A 112 16.25 6.65 -7.37
CA GLN A 112 14.85 6.48 -7.75
C GLN A 112 14.16 7.82 -7.95
N LYS A 113 13.31 7.90 -8.98
CA LYS A 113 12.40 9.02 -9.22
C LYS A 113 10.97 8.58 -8.92
N ALA A 114 10.16 9.48 -8.35
CA ALA A 114 8.73 9.31 -8.17
C ALA A 114 7.98 10.25 -9.11
N LYS A 115 6.87 9.78 -9.67
CA LYS A 115 5.92 10.59 -10.44
C LYS A 115 4.54 10.48 -9.84
N GLY A 116 3.79 11.58 -9.88
CA GLY A 116 2.44 11.61 -9.35
C GLY A 116 1.89 13.01 -9.22
N VAL A 117 0.79 13.11 -8.49
CA VAL A 117 0.11 14.39 -8.24
C VAL A 117 0.00 14.59 -6.75
N ILE A 118 0.33 15.80 -6.30
CA ILE A 118 0.05 16.27 -4.93
C ILE A 118 -0.93 17.43 -5.03
N LYS A 119 -1.97 17.39 -4.21
CA LYS A 119 -2.91 18.50 -4.01
C LYS A 119 -2.97 18.84 -2.53
N ARG A 120 -2.87 20.13 -2.20
CA ARG A 120 -3.16 20.63 -0.88
C ARG A 120 -4.68 20.65 -0.70
N ILE A 121 -5.19 19.94 0.30
CA ILE A 121 -6.63 19.87 0.58
C ILE A 121 -7.05 21.02 1.49
N LYS A 122 -6.47 21.07 2.70
CA LYS A 122 -6.80 22.06 3.73
C LYS A 122 -5.65 22.26 4.71
N LYS A 123 -5.74 23.37 5.44
CA LYS A 123 -4.99 23.57 6.68
C LYS A 123 -6.01 23.63 7.83
N GLU A 124 -5.74 22.91 8.89
CA GLU A 124 -6.59 22.85 10.06
C GLU A 124 -5.69 22.88 11.29
N ASN A 125 -5.84 23.93 12.10
CA ASN A 125 -4.91 24.25 13.18
C ASN A 125 -3.45 24.30 12.64
N LYS A 126 -2.56 23.51 13.25
CA LYS A 126 -1.16 23.37 12.83
C LYS A 126 -0.89 22.27 11.81
N HIS A 127 -1.95 21.58 11.33
CA HIS A 127 -1.83 20.47 10.39
C HIS A 127 -2.21 20.88 8.98
N ILE A 128 -1.47 20.36 8.01
CA ILE A 128 -1.77 20.49 6.59
C ILE A 128 -2.11 19.11 6.03
N TYR A 129 -3.19 19.04 5.26
CA TYR A 129 -3.70 17.82 4.66
C TYR A 129 -3.48 17.85 3.15
N TRP A 130 -2.99 16.75 2.64
CA TRP A 130 -2.62 16.58 1.25
C TRP A 130 -3.26 15.33 0.67
N GLU A 131 -3.71 15.40 -0.56
CA GLU A 131 -4.02 14.24 -1.40
C GLU A 131 -2.80 13.96 -2.28
N VAL A 132 -2.34 12.71 -2.29
CA VAL A 132 -1.24 12.25 -3.14
C VAL A 132 -1.75 11.09 -3.99
N ILE A 133 -1.56 11.17 -5.30
CA ILE A 133 -1.93 10.14 -6.26
C ILE A 133 -0.66 9.63 -6.93
N LEU A 134 -0.42 8.32 -6.81
CA LEU A 134 0.72 7.62 -7.41
C LEU A 134 0.23 6.39 -8.17
N THR A 135 0.89 6.03 -9.26
CA THR A 135 0.66 4.77 -9.98
C THR A 135 1.62 3.67 -9.54
N GLU A 136 2.80 4.06 -9.08
CA GLU A 136 3.80 3.16 -8.55
C GLU A 136 3.61 2.88 -7.04
N GLY A 137 4.50 2.08 -6.46
CA GLY A 137 4.47 1.73 -5.03
C GLY A 137 5.87 1.39 -4.52
N LYS A 138 6.81 2.33 -4.68
CA LYS A 138 8.18 2.16 -4.16
C LYS A 138 8.18 2.14 -2.64
N ASN A 139 9.17 1.48 -2.06
CA ASN A 139 9.31 1.42 -0.60
C ASN A 139 9.30 2.82 0.02
N ARG A 140 8.36 3.05 0.96
CA ARG A 140 8.15 4.31 1.67
C ARG A 140 8.06 5.54 0.75
N GLU A 141 7.49 5.39 -0.43
CA GLU A 141 7.54 6.37 -1.51
C GLU A 141 6.96 7.73 -1.09
N VAL A 142 5.75 7.75 -0.55
CA VAL A 142 5.10 8.99 -0.09
C VAL A 142 5.94 9.71 0.96
N ARG A 143 6.47 8.98 1.96
CA ARG A 143 7.31 9.58 3.02
C ARG A 143 8.61 10.15 2.47
N ARG A 144 9.20 9.51 1.47
CA ARG A 144 10.42 9.99 0.80
C ARG A 144 10.13 11.22 -0.07
N ILE A 145 9.00 11.25 -0.77
CA ILE A 145 8.55 12.42 -1.53
C ILE A 145 8.46 13.64 -0.61
N PHE A 146 7.75 13.53 0.52
CA PHE A 146 7.59 14.65 1.44
C PHE A 146 8.91 15.09 2.08
N LYS A 147 9.79 14.15 2.39
CA LYS A 147 11.14 14.45 2.88
C LYS A 147 11.93 15.30 1.87
N GLU A 148 11.94 14.94 0.60
CA GLU A 148 12.62 15.70 -0.46
C GLU A 148 11.98 17.08 -0.70
N LEU A 149 10.69 17.22 -0.42
CA LEU A 149 9.99 18.50 -0.49
C LEU A 149 10.18 19.36 0.76
N GLY A 150 10.97 18.90 1.75
CA GLY A 150 11.28 19.63 2.98
C GLY A 150 10.21 19.52 4.07
N SER A 151 9.39 18.45 4.04
CA SER A 151 8.36 18.19 5.05
C SER A 151 8.42 16.75 5.57
N ALA A 152 7.81 16.52 6.72
CA ALA A 152 7.72 15.20 7.32
C ALA A 152 6.25 14.73 7.38
N VAL A 153 6.01 13.48 6.99
CA VAL A 153 4.70 12.84 7.09
C VAL A 153 4.45 12.41 8.54
N ILE A 154 3.45 13.01 9.16
CA ILE A 154 3.00 12.66 10.51
C ILE A 154 2.11 11.42 10.44
N ASP A 155 1.14 11.47 9.51
CA ASP A 155 0.14 10.43 9.33
C ASP A 155 -0.08 10.15 7.85
N LEU A 156 -0.41 8.91 7.56
CA LEU A 156 -0.62 8.42 6.20
C LEU A 156 -1.57 7.22 6.26
#